data_56ce492676733ed3e5a000c28db3cf62
#
_entry.id   56ce492676733ed3e5a000c28db3cf62
#
_cell.length_a   1.000
_cell.length_b   1.000
_cell.length_c   1.000
_cell.angle_alpha   90.00
_cell.angle_beta   90.00
_cell.angle_gamma   90.00
#
_symmetry.space_group_name_H-M   'P 1'
#
loop_
_entity.id
_entity.type
_entity.pdbx_description
1 polymer ?
#
loop_
_entity_poly.entity_id
_entity_poly.type
_entity_poly.pdbx_seq_one_letter_code
_entity_poly.pdbx_strand_id
1 'polypeptide(L)'
;MKNSRVYLDHASATPVDLRVLKAMEPFWSRDFGNPSAIYEEGVLAKKAVENARKEIAGILKSRASEIIFTNGATESLNLAIQGTIIAWRKLHKGNPEIITSAIEHEAVLDTCRALQNWDVKVHYIKPEKNGIVKTSEIKKHINKNTVLASIMYANNEIGTIQPIKEIGRAIKLWKIEQKEKIYPLFHTDAVQAANYLNLDVNSLGVQLLTLNSAKIYGPKGMAILYVKNGTRLEPIIHGGGQEKELRAGTENVPLIVGMSESLKIAQGIKNKESKRLTALRDYFIKKLLEIDSVELNGDKYLRLP
;
A
#
# COMPACT_ATOMS: atom_id res chain seq x y z
N MET A 1 34.72 24.57 -0.52
CA MET A 1 33.34 24.11 -0.86
C MET A 1 33.08 22.87 -0.02
N LYS A 2 32.10 22.88 0.89
CA LYS A 2 31.67 21.63 1.58
C LYS A 2 31.18 20.70 0.50
N ASN A 3 31.81 19.53 0.34
CA ASN A 3 31.28 18.45 -0.50
C ASN A 3 29.90 18.10 0.01
N SER A 4 28.82 18.60 -0.63
CA SER A 4 27.47 18.24 -0.29
C SER A 4 27.25 16.81 -0.76
N ARG A 5 27.06 15.90 0.20
CA ARG A 5 26.70 14.51 -0.09
C ARG A 5 25.37 14.49 -0.84
N VAL A 6 25.31 13.76 -1.95
CA VAL A 6 24.07 13.53 -2.72
C VAL A 6 23.44 12.23 -2.28
N TYR A 7 22.18 12.27 -1.82
CA TYR A 7 21.39 11.08 -1.46
C TYR A 7 20.47 10.70 -2.62
N LEU A 8 20.62 9.49 -3.16
CA LEU A 8 19.90 9.03 -4.35
C LEU A 8 18.97 7.83 -4.06
N ASP A 9 18.86 7.37 -2.81
CA ASP A 9 18.07 6.19 -2.44
C ASP A 9 16.69 6.57 -1.84
N HIS A 10 15.89 7.34 -2.59
CA HIS A 10 14.54 7.72 -2.16
C HIS A 10 13.54 6.54 -2.19
N ALA A 11 13.88 5.44 -2.85
CA ALA A 11 13.08 4.21 -2.79
C ALA A 11 13.16 3.56 -1.40
N SER A 12 14.30 3.67 -0.71
CA SER A 12 14.47 3.18 0.67
C SER A 12 13.75 4.09 1.68
N ALA A 13 14.04 5.40 1.66
CA ALA A 13 13.38 6.36 2.55
C ALA A 13 13.50 7.78 1.99
N THR A 14 12.49 8.61 2.25
CA THR A 14 12.51 10.04 1.93
C THR A 14 12.69 10.89 3.18
N PRO A 15 13.33 12.09 3.09
CA PRO A 15 13.26 13.08 4.16
C PRO A 15 11.81 13.56 4.30
N VAL A 16 11.43 13.99 5.50
CA VAL A 16 10.11 14.61 5.70
C VAL A 16 10.09 16.01 5.09
N ASP A 17 9.07 16.33 4.29
CA ASP A 17 8.88 17.67 3.71
C ASP A 17 8.61 18.69 4.83
N LEU A 18 9.19 19.89 4.72
CA LEU A 18 9.03 20.94 5.74
C LEU A 18 7.56 21.36 5.93
N ARG A 19 6.74 21.30 4.90
CA ARG A 19 5.29 21.57 4.98
C ARG A 19 4.59 20.51 5.82
N VAL A 20 5.01 19.24 5.69
CA VAL A 20 4.51 18.13 6.49
C VAL A 20 4.92 18.29 7.95
N LEU A 21 6.20 18.63 8.22
CA LEU A 21 6.66 18.90 9.59
C LEU A 21 5.83 20.02 10.25
N LYS A 22 5.61 21.12 9.52
CA LYS A 22 4.78 22.25 10.01
C LYS A 22 3.33 21.82 10.30
N ALA A 23 2.75 20.95 9.49
CA ALA A 23 1.40 20.44 9.72
C ALA A 23 1.32 19.53 10.97
N MET A 24 2.38 18.78 11.26
CA MET A 24 2.48 17.88 12.42
C MET A 24 2.74 18.61 13.74
N GLU A 25 3.43 19.75 13.69
CA GLU A 25 3.97 20.47 14.86
C GLU A 25 2.96 20.73 15.98
N PRO A 26 1.73 21.22 15.72
CA PRO A 26 0.75 21.50 16.78
C PRO A 26 0.41 20.28 17.65
N PHE A 27 0.42 19.10 17.07
CA PHE A 27 -0.06 17.86 17.70
C PHE A 27 0.99 17.18 18.60
N TRP A 28 2.21 17.70 18.66
CA TRP A 28 3.24 17.17 19.57
C TRP A 28 3.11 17.71 21.00
N SER A 29 2.61 18.93 21.16
CA SER A 29 2.60 19.57 22.49
C SER A 29 1.34 20.40 22.76
N ARG A 30 0.83 21.17 21.80
CA ARG A 30 -0.32 22.04 22.01
C ARG A 30 -1.64 21.30 21.94
N ASP A 31 -1.84 20.53 20.85
CA ASP A 31 -3.09 19.82 20.53
C ASP A 31 -2.88 18.29 20.73
N PHE A 32 -2.29 17.91 21.86
CA PHE A 32 -1.77 16.56 22.17
C PHE A 32 -2.84 15.57 22.64
N GLY A 33 -4.12 15.96 22.65
CA GLY A 33 -5.20 15.20 23.24
C GLY A 33 -5.37 13.77 22.70
N ASN A 34 -5.92 12.89 23.51
CA ASN A 34 -6.30 11.54 23.07
C ASN A 34 -7.62 11.61 22.28
N PRO A 35 -7.67 11.16 21.00
CA PRO A 35 -8.89 11.20 20.18
C PRO A 35 -10.11 10.47 20.76
N SER A 36 -9.89 9.57 21.72
CA SER A 36 -10.98 8.85 22.42
C SER A 36 -11.58 9.62 23.59
N ALA A 37 -10.95 10.74 24.00
CA ALA A 37 -11.45 11.54 25.14
C ALA A 37 -12.62 12.46 24.69
N ILE A 38 -13.53 12.72 25.64
CA ILE A 38 -14.77 13.48 25.37
C ILE A 38 -14.64 14.99 25.67
N TYR A 39 -13.55 15.40 26.29
CA TYR A 39 -13.25 16.80 26.58
C TYR A 39 -12.56 17.49 25.38
N GLU A 40 -12.38 18.80 25.44
CA GLU A 40 -12.02 19.66 24.31
C GLU A 40 -10.75 19.18 23.56
N GLU A 41 -9.67 18.84 24.27
CA GLU A 41 -8.41 18.39 23.68
C GLU A 41 -8.61 17.09 22.90
N GLY A 42 -9.43 16.16 23.40
CA GLY A 42 -9.77 14.93 22.71
C GLY A 42 -10.60 15.17 21.46
N VAL A 43 -11.59 16.06 21.54
CA VAL A 43 -12.43 16.44 20.40
C VAL A 43 -11.61 17.08 19.27
N LEU A 44 -10.64 17.97 19.61
CA LEU A 44 -9.73 18.58 18.65
C LEU A 44 -8.84 17.54 17.97
N ALA A 45 -8.25 16.64 18.76
CA ALA A 45 -7.42 15.54 18.25
C ALA A 45 -8.22 14.60 17.31
N LYS A 46 -9.43 14.21 17.72
CA LYS A 46 -10.35 13.40 16.90
C LYS A 46 -10.72 14.09 15.59
N LYS A 47 -11.00 15.39 15.63
CA LYS A 47 -11.28 16.18 14.42
C LYS A 47 -10.10 16.17 13.45
N ALA A 48 -8.87 16.28 13.96
CA ALA A 48 -7.67 16.22 13.13
C ALA A 48 -7.52 14.84 12.45
N VAL A 49 -7.71 13.75 13.19
CA VAL A 49 -7.68 12.37 12.66
C VAL A 49 -8.74 12.18 11.57
N GLU A 50 -9.99 12.60 11.84
CA GLU A 50 -11.09 12.43 10.88
C GLU A 50 -10.94 13.31 9.63
N ASN A 51 -10.35 14.50 9.76
CA ASN A 51 -10.03 15.34 8.60
C ASN A 51 -8.95 14.68 7.73
N ALA A 52 -7.88 14.19 8.34
CA ALA A 52 -6.83 13.45 7.63
C ALA A 52 -7.41 12.22 6.90
N ARG A 53 -8.29 11.48 7.57
CA ARG A 53 -8.98 10.32 7.01
C ARG A 53 -9.83 10.67 5.78
N LYS A 54 -10.58 11.79 5.84
CA LYS A 54 -11.41 12.29 4.72
C LYS A 54 -10.55 12.72 3.54
N GLU A 55 -9.44 13.42 3.77
CA GLU A 55 -8.51 13.83 2.70
C GLU A 55 -7.90 12.65 1.98
N ILE A 56 -7.39 11.67 2.73
CA ILE A 56 -6.85 10.44 2.15
C ILE A 56 -7.92 9.70 1.35
N ALA A 57 -9.12 9.56 1.90
CA ALA A 57 -10.23 8.90 1.22
C ALA A 57 -10.62 9.62 -0.09
N GLY A 58 -10.61 10.95 -0.10
CA GLY A 58 -10.85 11.75 -1.31
C GLY A 58 -9.83 11.47 -2.41
N ILE A 59 -8.55 11.34 -2.06
CA ILE A 59 -7.47 11.00 -3.00
C ILE A 59 -7.66 9.58 -3.57
N LEU A 60 -8.05 8.61 -2.73
CA LEU A 60 -8.28 7.22 -3.12
C LEU A 60 -9.64 7.01 -3.81
N LYS A 61 -10.50 8.03 -3.86
CA LYS A 61 -11.91 7.96 -4.29
C LYS A 61 -12.70 6.89 -3.55
N SER A 62 -12.46 6.83 -2.24
CA SER A 62 -13.09 5.92 -1.29
C SER A 62 -13.91 6.68 -0.25
N ARG A 63 -14.52 5.96 0.69
CA ARG A 63 -15.16 6.55 1.87
C ARG A 63 -14.14 6.69 3.00
N ALA A 64 -14.29 7.71 3.84
CA ALA A 64 -13.45 7.87 5.03
C ALA A 64 -13.50 6.61 5.93
N SER A 65 -14.67 5.96 5.99
CA SER A 65 -14.84 4.71 6.74
C SER A 65 -14.03 3.53 6.19
N GLU A 66 -13.41 3.63 5.03
CA GLU A 66 -12.62 2.57 4.40
C GLU A 66 -11.10 2.74 4.62
N ILE A 67 -10.68 3.77 5.36
CA ILE A 67 -9.29 4.03 5.70
C ILE A 67 -9.00 3.55 7.13
N ILE A 68 -7.94 2.77 7.30
CA ILE A 68 -7.42 2.29 8.59
C ILE A 68 -5.98 2.77 8.71
N PHE A 69 -5.64 3.47 9.80
CA PHE A 69 -4.27 3.90 10.09
C PHE A 69 -3.48 2.78 10.78
N THR A 70 -2.22 2.63 10.40
CA THR A 70 -1.32 1.59 10.91
C THR A 70 0.08 2.16 11.13
N ASN A 71 0.92 1.48 11.92
CA ASN A 71 2.28 1.92 12.24
C ASN A 71 3.32 1.50 11.18
N GLY A 72 3.02 1.75 9.92
CA GLY A 72 3.90 1.44 8.79
C GLY A 72 3.34 0.37 7.86
N ALA A 73 3.91 0.30 6.65
CA ALA A 73 3.42 -0.61 5.61
C ALA A 73 3.50 -2.07 6.02
N THR A 74 4.52 -2.48 6.75
CA THR A 74 4.65 -3.86 7.24
C THR A 74 3.44 -4.28 8.08
N GLU A 75 2.96 -3.41 8.97
CA GLU A 75 1.74 -3.68 9.75
C GLU A 75 0.50 -3.74 8.83
N SER A 76 0.35 -2.79 7.89
CA SER A 76 -0.75 -2.79 6.91
C SER A 76 -0.80 -4.08 6.09
N LEU A 77 0.36 -4.53 5.58
CA LEU A 77 0.50 -5.73 4.77
C LEU A 77 0.17 -6.99 5.57
N ASN A 78 0.67 -7.08 6.81
CA ASN A 78 0.34 -8.17 7.71
C ASN A 78 -1.17 -8.19 8.04
N LEU A 79 -1.77 -7.04 8.34
CA LEU A 79 -3.21 -6.94 8.60
C LEU A 79 -4.03 -7.35 7.37
N ALA A 80 -3.64 -6.90 6.17
CA ALA A 80 -4.31 -7.26 4.93
C ALA A 80 -4.25 -8.78 4.67
N ILE A 81 -3.10 -9.40 4.84
CA ILE A 81 -2.86 -10.80 4.51
C ILE A 81 -3.36 -11.72 5.64
N GLN A 82 -2.85 -11.56 6.86
CA GLN A 82 -3.23 -12.41 8.00
C GLN A 82 -4.68 -12.19 8.40
N GLY A 83 -5.12 -10.91 8.47
CA GLY A 83 -6.49 -10.57 8.81
C GLY A 83 -7.52 -11.17 7.85
N THR A 84 -7.18 -11.25 6.55
CA THR A 84 -8.02 -11.94 5.55
C THR A 84 -8.11 -13.44 5.82
N ILE A 85 -6.98 -14.10 6.08
CA ILE A 85 -6.94 -15.55 6.34
C ILE A 85 -7.68 -15.90 7.64
N ILE A 86 -7.48 -15.13 8.70
CA ILE A 86 -8.18 -15.34 9.98
C ILE A 86 -9.69 -15.15 9.81
N ALA A 87 -10.13 -14.11 9.09
CA ALA A 87 -11.54 -13.86 8.81
C ALA A 87 -12.17 -15.00 7.99
N TRP A 88 -11.45 -15.50 6.98
CA TRP A 88 -11.94 -16.63 6.17
C TRP A 88 -12.11 -17.90 7.00
N ARG A 89 -11.13 -18.23 7.85
CA ARG A 89 -11.16 -19.45 8.70
C ARG A 89 -12.26 -19.45 9.74
N LYS A 90 -12.75 -18.30 10.18
CA LYS A 90 -13.92 -18.22 11.07
C LYS A 90 -15.22 -18.70 10.40
N LEU A 91 -15.28 -18.66 9.08
CA LEU A 91 -16.50 -18.94 8.30
C LEU A 91 -16.40 -20.18 7.43
N HIS A 92 -15.21 -20.66 7.16
CA HIS A 92 -14.95 -21.74 6.21
C HIS A 92 -14.03 -22.79 6.82
N LYS A 93 -14.23 -24.04 6.38
CA LYS A 93 -13.32 -25.16 6.66
C LYS A 93 -12.43 -25.41 5.44
N GLY A 94 -11.22 -25.93 5.66
CA GLY A 94 -10.29 -26.28 4.59
C GLY A 94 -9.03 -25.41 4.58
N ASN A 95 -8.24 -25.53 3.52
CA ASN A 95 -6.96 -24.88 3.39
C ASN A 95 -7.08 -23.68 2.45
N PRO A 96 -6.98 -22.43 2.95
CA PRO A 96 -7.04 -21.25 2.12
C PRO A 96 -5.81 -21.12 1.24
N GLU A 97 -5.99 -20.53 0.06
CA GLU A 97 -4.91 -20.30 -0.88
C GLU A 97 -4.69 -18.78 -1.10
N ILE A 98 -3.42 -18.38 -1.19
CA ILE A 98 -2.99 -17.02 -1.52
C ILE A 98 -2.27 -17.06 -2.87
N ILE A 99 -2.54 -16.07 -3.72
CA ILE A 99 -1.75 -15.79 -4.92
C ILE A 99 -0.95 -14.51 -4.67
N THR A 100 0.36 -14.57 -4.87
CA THR A 100 1.23 -13.39 -4.76
C THR A 100 2.34 -13.44 -5.81
N SER A 101 3.05 -12.34 -6.03
CA SER A 101 4.19 -12.38 -6.95
C SER A 101 5.49 -12.79 -6.23
N ALA A 102 6.43 -13.34 -6.98
CA ALA A 102 7.74 -13.69 -6.45
C ALA A 102 8.67 -12.48 -6.24
N ILE A 103 8.22 -11.28 -6.63
CA ILE A 103 8.98 -10.01 -6.53
C ILE A 103 8.34 -9.01 -5.57
N GLU A 104 7.48 -9.47 -4.67
CA GLU A 104 6.90 -8.63 -3.63
C GLU A 104 7.97 -8.17 -2.62
N HIS A 105 7.64 -7.12 -1.89
CA HIS A 105 8.42 -6.71 -0.72
C HIS A 105 8.46 -7.84 0.33
N GLU A 106 9.57 -7.96 1.07
CA GLU A 106 9.76 -9.01 2.10
C GLU A 106 8.61 -9.07 3.12
N ALA A 107 8.00 -7.92 3.45
CA ALA A 107 6.85 -7.88 4.34
C ALA A 107 5.62 -8.67 3.82
N VAL A 108 5.50 -8.86 2.50
CA VAL A 108 4.50 -9.75 1.88
C VAL A 108 5.02 -11.17 1.82
N LEU A 109 6.25 -11.37 1.31
CA LEU A 109 6.83 -12.70 1.12
C LEU A 109 6.97 -13.46 2.44
N ASP A 110 7.52 -12.81 3.48
CA ASP A 110 7.73 -13.44 4.78
C ASP A 110 6.42 -13.70 5.51
N THR A 111 5.44 -12.78 5.38
CA THR A 111 4.08 -13.03 5.90
C THR A 111 3.45 -14.26 5.22
N CYS A 112 3.60 -14.39 3.90
CA CYS A 112 3.11 -15.55 3.17
C CYS A 112 3.85 -16.83 3.58
N ARG A 113 5.18 -16.78 3.75
CA ARG A 113 5.99 -17.92 4.23
C ARG A 113 5.56 -18.37 5.63
N ALA A 114 5.33 -17.41 6.54
CA ALA A 114 4.87 -17.71 7.89
C ALA A 114 3.49 -18.41 7.89
N LEU A 115 2.58 -17.98 7.03
CA LEU A 115 1.25 -18.58 6.89
C LEU A 115 1.27 -20.02 6.31
N GLN A 116 2.31 -20.41 5.57
CA GLN A 116 2.46 -21.79 5.12
C GLN A 116 2.58 -22.77 6.30
N ASN A 117 3.15 -22.33 7.44
CA ASN A 117 3.15 -23.11 8.68
C ASN A 117 1.76 -23.26 9.31
N TRP A 118 0.79 -22.53 8.81
CA TRP A 118 -0.62 -22.60 9.22
C TRP A 118 -1.50 -23.22 8.12
N ASP A 119 -0.98 -24.13 7.33
CA ASP A 119 -1.69 -24.82 6.25
C ASP A 119 -2.34 -23.85 5.23
N VAL A 120 -1.72 -22.72 4.97
CA VAL A 120 -2.09 -21.82 3.88
C VAL A 120 -1.23 -22.15 2.66
N LYS A 121 -1.86 -22.50 1.55
CA LYS A 121 -1.13 -22.71 0.30
C LYS A 121 -0.84 -21.38 -0.38
N VAL A 122 0.41 -21.13 -0.75
CA VAL A 122 0.83 -19.89 -1.43
C VAL A 122 1.34 -20.18 -2.82
N HIS A 123 0.77 -19.48 -3.80
CA HIS A 123 1.20 -19.51 -5.20
C HIS A 123 2.05 -18.26 -5.47
N TYR A 124 3.37 -18.43 -5.59
CA TYR A 124 4.32 -17.37 -5.96
C TYR A 124 4.42 -17.28 -7.48
N ILE A 125 3.77 -16.32 -8.08
CA ILE A 125 3.78 -16.11 -9.53
C ILE A 125 5.10 -15.48 -9.95
N LYS A 126 5.85 -16.17 -10.79
CA LYS A 126 7.11 -15.65 -11.36
C LYS A 126 6.79 -14.56 -12.39
N PRO A 127 7.44 -13.39 -12.32
CA PRO A 127 7.31 -12.38 -13.36
C PRO A 127 8.04 -12.83 -14.63
N GLU A 128 7.75 -12.16 -15.72
CA GLU A 128 8.53 -12.26 -16.95
C GLU A 128 9.90 -11.59 -16.79
N LYS A 129 10.78 -11.73 -17.79
CA LYS A 129 12.14 -11.15 -17.79
C LYS A 129 12.12 -9.63 -17.55
N ASN A 130 11.07 -8.93 -17.97
CA ASN A 130 10.88 -7.49 -17.74
C ASN A 130 10.25 -7.15 -16.36
N GLY A 131 10.05 -8.12 -15.50
CA GLY A 131 9.48 -7.93 -14.17
C GLY A 131 7.96 -7.82 -14.13
N ILE A 132 7.23 -8.03 -15.24
CA ILE A 132 5.76 -7.97 -15.27
C ILE A 132 5.17 -9.33 -14.92
N VAL A 133 4.20 -9.33 -14.03
CA VAL A 133 3.36 -10.50 -13.70
C VAL A 133 2.21 -10.58 -14.69
N LYS A 134 2.18 -11.64 -15.49
CA LYS A 134 1.08 -11.84 -16.46
C LYS A 134 -0.24 -12.12 -15.76
N THR A 135 -1.27 -11.39 -16.14
CA THR A 135 -2.65 -11.64 -15.69
C THR A 135 -3.13 -13.07 -16.00
N SER A 136 -2.66 -13.66 -17.10
CA SER A 136 -2.98 -15.06 -17.47
C SER A 136 -2.44 -16.08 -16.44
N GLU A 137 -1.25 -15.83 -15.88
CA GLU A 137 -0.69 -16.72 -14.85
C GLU A 137 -1.49 -16.64 -13.56
N ILE A 138 -1.94 -15.44 -13.16
CA ILE A 138 -2.83 -15.30 -12.00
C ILE A 138 -4.13 -16.08 -12.22
N LYS A 139 -4.76 -15.95 -13.41
CA LYS A 139 -5.99 -16.67 -13.76
C LYS A 139 -5.85 -18.19 -13.64
N LYS A 140 -4.72 -18.77 -14.01
CA LYS A 140 -4.48 -20.22 -13.93
C LYS A 140 -4.51 -20.75 -12.49
N HIS A 141 -4.16 -19.90 -11.52
CA HIS A 141 -4.05 -20.29 -10.11
C HIS A 141 -5.28 -19.94 -9.28
N ILE A 142 -6.20 -19.09 -9.79
CA ILE A 142 -7.45 -18.78 -9.09
C ILE A 142 -8.34 -20.00 -9.07
N ASN A 143 -8.77 -20.40 -7.88
CA ASN A 143 -9.72 -21.48 -7.66
C ASN A 143 -10.63 -21.17 -6.45
N LYS A 144 -11.54 -22.08 -6.09
CA LYS A 144 -12.52 -21.86 -5.00
C LYS A 144 -11.92 -21.74 -3.61
N ASN A 145 -10.68 -22.18 -3.42
CA ASN A 145 -9.93 -22.02 -2.16
C ASN A 145 -9.11 -20.73 -2.14
N THR A 146 -9.01 -20.02 -3.26
CA THR A 146 -8.27 -18.76 -3.31
C THR A 146 -9.00 -17.68 -2.51
N VAL A 147 -8.36 -17.21 -1.46
CA VAL A 147 -8.91 -16.22 -0.50
C VAL A 147 -8.39 -14.81 -0.80
N LEU A 148 -7.13 -14.71 -1.22
CA LEU A 148 -6.45 -13.44 -1.46
C LEU A 148 -5.56 -13.54 -2.69
N ALA A 149 -5.60 -12.53 -3.53
CA ALA A 149 -4.54 -12.20 -4.47
C ALA A 149 -3.87 -10.90 -3.99
N SER A 150 -2.55 -10.92 -3.76
CA SER A 150 -1.78 -9.76 -3.31
C SER A 150 -0.65 -9.51 -4.29
N ILE A 151 -0.74 -8.42 -5.06
CA ILE A 151 0.24 -8.07 -6.10
C ILE A 151 0.62 -6.60 -5.92
N MET A 152 1.93 -6.32 -5.79
CA MET A 152 2.43 -4.95 -5.68
C MET A 152 2.10 -4.12 -6.91
N TYR A 153 1.85 -2.81 -6.73
CA TYR A 153 1.52 -1.94 -7.86
C TYR A 153 2.75 -1.56 -8.67
N ALA A 154 3.87 -1.33 -8.00
CA ALA A 154 5.15 -1.09 -8.64
C ALA A 154 6.28 -1.65 -7.79
N ASN A 155 7.26 -2.27 -8.42
CA ASN A 155 8.38 -2.86 -7.71
C ASN A 155 9.36 -1.79 -7.21
N ASN A 156 9.83 -1.94 -5.98
CA ASN A 156 10.71 -0.99 -5.29
C ASN A 156 12.17 -1.00 -5.80
N GLU A 157 12.60 -2.05 -6.48
CA GLU A 157 13.99 -2.21 -6.95
C GLU A 157 14.11 -1.91 -8.45
N ILE A 158 13.32 -2.57 -9.27
CA ILE A 158 13.39 -2.45 -10.73
C ILE A 158 12.40 -1.42 -11.29
N GLY A 159 11.51 -0.86 -10.47
CA GLY A 159 10.54 0.17 -10.85
C GLY A 159 9.40 -0.32 -11.75
N THR A 160 9.36 -1.58 -12.17
CA THR A 160 8.34 -2.11 -13.07
C THR A 160 6.93 -1.97 -12.49
N ILE A 161 6.01 -1.43 -13.29
CA ILE A 161 4.61 -1.24 -12.93
C ILE A 161 3.82 -2.48 -13.32
N GLN A 162 3.03 -3.01 -12.37
CA GLN A 162 2.20 -4.19 -12.58
C GLN A 162 0.82 -3.82 -13.14
N PRO A 163 0.18 -4.69 -13.93
CA PRO A 163 -1.12 -4.46 -14.58
C PRO A 163 -2.29 -4.64 -13.60
N ILE A 164 -2.32 -3.89 -12.49
CA ILE A 164 -3.27 -4.04 -11.38
C ILE A 164 -4.73 -3.97 -11.86
N LYS A 165 -5.04 -3.00 -12.73
CA LYS A 165 -6.40 -2.85 -13.27
C LYS A 165 -6.86 -4.08 -14.07
N GLU A 166 -5.97 -4.68 -14.85
CA GLU A 166 -6.26 -5.88 -15.63
C GLU A 166 -6.44 -7.10 -14.74
N ILE A 167 -5.60 -7.23 -13.71
CA ILE A 167 -5.69 -8.30 -12.71
C ILE A 167 -7.01 -8.16 -11.94
N GLY A 168 -7.36 -6.96 -11.46
CA GLY A 168 -8.62 -6.70 -10.76
C GLY A 168 -9.85 -7.04 -11.62
N ARG A 169 -9.81 -6.69 -12.92
CA ARG A 169 -10.85 -7.07 -13.88
C ARG A 169 -10.94 -8.59 -14.06
N ALA A 170 -9.80 -9.27 -14.14
CA ALA A 170 -9.74 -10.72 -14.29
C ALA A 170 -10.35 -11.46 -13.09
N ILE A 171 -9.99 -11.03 -11.87
CA ILE A 171 -10.54 -11.55 -10.62
C ILE A 171 -12.06 -11.31 -10.56
N LYS A 172 -12.51 -10.11 -10.93
CA LYS A 172 -13.95 -9.77 -10.96
C LYS A 172 -14.72 -10.68 -11.93
N LEU A 173 -14.20 -10.91 -13.14
CA LEU A 173 -14.82 -11.80 -14.11
C LEU A 173 -14.89 -13.24 -13.61
N TRP A 174 -13.81 -13.76 -13.05
CA TRP A 174 -13.79 -15.10 -12.46
C TRP A 174 -14.86 -15.23 -11.35
N LYS A 175 -15.00 -14.25 -10.46
CA LYS A 175 -16.04 -14.24 -9.42
C LYS A 175 -17.45 -14.30 -10.00
N ILE A 176 -17.72 -13.57 -11.09
CA ILE A 176 -19.02 -13.59 -11.77
C ILE A 176 -19.29 -14.99 -12.35
N GLU A 177 -18.31 -15.57 -13.05
CA GLU A 177 -18.40 -16.89 -13.68
C GLU A 177 -18.65 -18.02 -12.64
N GLN A 178 -17.96 -17.92 -11.49
CA GLN A 178 -18.10 -18.89 -10.41
C GLN A 178 -19.25 -18.58 -9.43
N LYS A 179 -19.98 -17.48 -9.62
CA LYS A 179 -21.04 -16.97 -8.71
C LYS A 179 -20.52 -16.69 -7.30
N GLU A 180 -19.22 -16.36 -7.18
CA GLU A 180 -18.57 -16.03 -5.93
C GLU A 180 -18.79 -14.54 -5.59
N LYS A 181 -19.18 -14.24 -4.34
CA LYS A 181 -19.51 -12.87 -3.92
C LYS A 181 -18.35 -12.15 -3.24
N ILE A 182 -17.55 -12.87 -2.46
CA ILE A 182 -16.56 -12.28 -1.55
C ILE A 182 -15.13 -12.59 -2.05
N TYR A 183 -14.77 -13.84 -2.16
CA TYR A 183 -13.40 -14.27 -2.43
C TYR A 183 -13.16 -14.60 -3.92
N PRO A 184 -11.90 -14.49 -4.41
CA PRO A 184 -10.77 -13.92 -3.68
C PRO A 184 -10.91 -12.41 -3.48
N LEU A 185 -10.32 -11.88 -2.37
CA LEU A 185 -10.04 -10.45 -2.23
C LEU A 185 -8.83 -10.11 -3.10
N PHE A 186 -8.78 -8.86 -3.57
CA PHE A 186 -7.61 -8.34 -4.28
C PHE A 186 -6.97 -7.21 -3.49
N HIS A 187 -5.73 -7.42 -3.08
CA HIS A 187 -4.86 -6.47 -2.40
C HIS A 187 -3.75 -5.98 -3.32
N THR A 188 -3.37 -4.72 -3.19
CA THR A 188 -2.16 -4.19 -3.82
C THR A 188 -1.30 -3.41 -2.81
N ASP A 189 -0.02 -3.74 -2.77
CA ASP A 189 0.99 -2.87 -2.15
C ASP A 189 1.26 -1.71 -3.11
N ALA A 190 0.73 -0.52 -2.79
CA ALA A 190 0.90 0.69 -3.58
C ALA A 190 1.93 1.67 -2.98
N VAL A 191 2.77 1.22 -2.07
CA VAL A 191 3.75 2.03 -1.35
C VAL A 191 4.67 2.81 -2.30
N GLN A 192 5.21 2.18 -3.32
CA GLN A 192 6.07 2.83 -4.31
C GLN A 192 5.29 3.61 -5.39
N ALA A 193 4.02 3.30 -5.56
CA ALA A 193 3.16 3.93 -6.56
C ALA A 193 2.65 5.32 -6.14
N ALA A 194 2.61 5.61 -4.84
CA ALA A 194 1.87 6.73 -4.26
C ALA A 194 2.30 8.12 -4.74
N ASN A 195 3.56 8.30 -5.14
CA ASN A 195 4.05 9.57 -5.70
C ASN A 195 3.65 9.78 -7.18
N TYR A 196 3.44 8.69 -7.94
CA TYR A 196 3.52 8.77 -9.39
C TYR A 196 2.29 8.22 -10.12
N LEU A 197 1.56 7.28 -9.52
CA LEU A 197 0.49 6.56 -10.19
C LEU A 197 -0.90 6.98 -9.70
N ASN A 198 -1.92 6.55 -10.44
CA ASN A 198 -3.31 6.73 -10.05
C ASN A 198 -3.65 5.79 -8.87
N LEU A 199 -4.25 6.35 -7.83
CA LEU A 199 -4.63 5.63 -6.62
C LEU A 199 -6.15 5.40 -6.49
N ASP A 200 -6.93 5.69 -7.52
CA ASP A 200 -8.37 5.45 -7.55
C ASP A 200 -8.67 3.95 -7.39
N VAL A 201 -9.05 3.55 -6.19
CA VAL A 201 -9.28 2.13 -5.81
C VAL A 201 -10.40 1.47 -6.61
N ASN A 202 -11.37 2.26 -7.08
CA ASN A 202 -12.46 1.76 -7.93
C ASN A 202 -11.94 1.43 -9.33
N SER A 203 -11.08 2.30 -9.88
CA SER A 203 -10.42 2.09 -11.18
C SER A 203 -9.45 0.91 -11.14
N LEU A 204 -8.73 0.73 -10.01
CA LEU A 204 -7.81 -0.40 -9.80
C LEU A 204 -8.55 -1.72 -9.57
N GLY A 205 -9.79 -1.66 -9.07
CA GLY A 205 -10.61 -2.85 -8.79
C GLY A 205 -10.15 -3.63 -7.56
N VAL A 206 -9.46 -2.98 -6.63
CA VAL A 206 -8.93 -3.60 -5.40
C VAL A 206 -9.93 -3.52 -4.25
N GLN A 207 -9.87 -4.48 -3.32
CA GLN A 207 -10.57 -4.45 -2.04
C GLN A 207 -9.68 -3.98 -0.90
N LEU A 208 -8.37 -4.13 -1.04
CA LEU A 208 -7.37 -3.73 -0.06
C LEU A 208 -6.23 -2.99 -0.79
N LEU A 209 -5.70 -1.93 -0.17
CA LEU A 209 -4.56 -1.19 -0.71
C LEU A 209 -3.72 -0.63 0.44
N THR A 210 -2.40 -0.83 0.38
CA THR A 210 -1.44 -0.33 1.36
C THR A 210 -0.67 0.88 0.83
N LEU A 211 -0.58 1.96 1.64
CA LEU A 211 0.32 3.12 1.42
C LEU A 211 1.21 3.35 2.63
N ASN A 212 2.37 4.00 2.43
CA ASN A 212 3.33 4.32 3.48
C ASN A 212 3.83 5.76 3.34
N SER A 213 3.75 6.54 4.43
CA SER A 213 4.19 7.93 4.44
C SER A 213 5.69 8.11 4.21
N ALA A 214 6.52 7.17 4.68
CA ALA A 214 7.98 7.22 4.56
C ALA A 214 8.51 7.17 3.12
N LYS A 215 7.68 6.88 2.13
CA LYS A 215 8.03 6.85 0.70
C LYS A 215 7.49 8.06 -0.07
N ILE A 216 6.73 8.94 0.59
CA ILE A 216 6.08 10.11 0.01
C ILE A 216 6.40 11.40 0.77
N TYR A 217 7.62 11.49 1.28
CA TYR A 217 8.11 12.65 2.06
C TYR A 217 7.29 12.93 3.33
N GLY A 218 6.65 11.89 3.88
CA GLY A 218 5.96 11.92 5.16
C GLY A 218 6.75 11.26 6.30
N PRO A 219 6.19 11.24 7.51
CA PRO A 219 6.85 10.66 8.67
C PRO A 219 7.01 9.14 8.55
N LYS A 220 8.10 8.59 9.10
CA LYS A 220 8.25 7.15 9.32
C LYS A 220 7.30 6.68 10.40
N GLY A 221 6.94 5.40 10.41
CA GLY A 221 6.04 4.84 11.42
C GLY A 221 4.55 5.17 11.19
N MET A 222 4.17 5.54 9.95
CA MET A 222 2.75 5.77 9.60
C MET A 222 2.46 5.22 8.22
N ALA A 223 1.35 4.48 8.13
CA ALA A 223 0.82 3.93 6.89
C ALA A 223 -0.72 3.90 6.94
N ILE A 224 -1.33 3.54 5.84
CA ILE A 224 -2.76 3.24 5.78
C ILE A 224 -3.01 1.90 5.11
N LEU A 225 -4.07 1.24 5.55
CA LEU A 225 -4.74 0.18 4.82
C LEU A 225 -6.12 0.70 4.38
N TYR A 226 -6.35 0.78 3.07
CA TYR A 226 -7.70 0.90 2.53
C TYR A 226 -8.37 -0.47 2.63
N VAL A 227 -9.57 -0.48 3.20
CA VAL A 227 -10.41 -1.68 3.35
C VAL A 227 -11.78 -1.36 2.78
N LYS A 228 -12.10 -1.90 1.60
CA LYS A 228 -13.38 -1.68 0.94
C LYS A 228 -14.54 -2.10 1.83
N ASN A 229 -15.57 -1.27 1.92
CA ASN A 229 -16.76 -1.59 2.70
C ASN A 229 -17.34 -2.96 2.33
N GLY A 230 -17.67 -3.76 3.34
CA GLY A 230 -18.11 -5.16 3.18
C GLY A 230 -16.97 -6.19 3.08
N THR A 231 -15.71 -5.75 3.07
CA THR A 231 -14.55 -6.64 3.18
C THR A 231 -14.37 -7.05 4.65
N ARG A 232 -14.28 -8.35 4.91
CA ARG A 232 -14.07 -8.89 6.25
C ARG A 232 -12.59 -9.08 6.51
N LEU A 233 -12.10 -8.44 7.56
CA LEU A 233 -10.77 -8.64 8.13
C LEU A 233 -10.90 -8.90 9.62
N GLU A 234 -9.94 -9.62 10.18
CA GLU A 234 -9.76 -9.75 11.63
C GLU A 234 -8.52 -8.99 12.07
N PRO A 235 -8.56 -8.37 13.25
CA PRO A 235 -7.40 -7.70 13.79
C PRO A 235 -6.24 -8.67 14.05
N ILE A 236 -5.02 -8.17 13.90
CA ILE A 236 -3.79 -8.89 14.29
C ILE A 236 -3.15 -8.26 15.54
N ILE A 237 -3.60 -7.06 15.92
CA ILE A 237 -3.23 -6.37 17.15
C ILE A 237 -4.51 -6.13 17.95
N HIS A 238 -4.59 -6.73 19.12
CA HIS A 238 -5.77 -6.69 19.98
C HIS A 238 -5.65 -5.63 21.07
N GLY A 239 -6.79 -4.99 21.44
CA GLY A 239 -6.86 -3.95 22.49
C GLY A 239 -8.17 -3.18 22.42
N GLY A 240 -8.09 -1.84 22.51
CA GLY A 240 -9.27 -0.96 22.42
C GLY A 240 -9.90 -0.91 21.03
N GLY A 241 -11.05 -0.22 20.94
CA GLY A 241 -11.86 -0.14 19.72
C GLY A 241 -11.39 0.86 18.64
N GLN A 242 -10.12 1.33 18.71
CA GLN A 242 -9.57 2.24 17.72
C GLN A 242 -9.60 1.62 16.32
N GLU A 243 -9.57 2.49 15.28
CA GLU A 243 -9.55 2.04 13.90
C GLU A 243 -10.58 0.92 13.60
N LYS A 244 -11.77 1.05 14.19
CA LYS A 244 -12.89 0.11 14.02
C LYS A 244 -12.58 -1.32 14.46
N GLU A 245 -11.87 -1.43 15.57
CA GLU A 245 -11.44 -2.71 16.15
C GLU A 245 -10.45 -3.49 15.26
N LEU A 246 -10.00 -2.91 14.12
CA LEU A 246 -9.03 -3.54 13.24
C LEU A 246 -7.58 -3.25 13.66
N ARG A 247 -7.35 -2.13 14.35
CA ARG A 247 -6.02 -1.77 14.83
C ARG A 247 -6.12 -1.04 16.16
N ALA A 248 -5.90 -1.76 17.25
CA ALA A 248 -5.96 -1.24 18.60
C ALA A 248 -4.74 -0.36 18.94
N GLY A 249 -4.92 0.53 19.91
CA GLY A 249 -3.90 1.45 20.42
C GLY A 249 -4.19 2.89 20.01
N THR A 250 -3.84 3.83 20.89
CA THR A 250 -4.08 5.27 20.71
C THR A 250 -3.54 5.74 19.37
N GLU A 251 -4.36 6.48 18.63
CA GLU A 251 -4.02 7.02 17.32
C GLU A 251 -2.90 8.07 17.44
N ASN A 252 -1.87 7.93 16.65
CA ASN A 252 -0.76 8.87 16.59
C ASN A 252 -1.13 10.10 15.74
N VAL A 253 -1.80 11.07 16.36
CA VAL A 253 -2.38 12.24 15.66
C VAL A 253 -1.36 12.97 14.78
N PRO A 254 -0.14 13.34 15.29
CA PRO A 254 0.83 14.05 14.46
C PRO A 254 1.26 13.24 13.23
N LEU A 255 1.49 11.93 13.36
CA LEU A 255 1.91 11.10 12.23
C LEU A 255 0.75 10.90 11.23
N ILE A 256 -0.49 10.80 11.69
CA ILE A 256 -1.69 10.70 10.85
C ILE A 256 -1.86 11.98 10.01
N VAL A 257 -1.74 13.15 10.62
CA VAL A 257 -1.77 14.44 9.92
C VAL A 257 -0.63 14.53 8.91
N GLY A 258 0.59 14.09 9.31
CA GLY A 258 1.74 14.05 8.42
C GLY A 258 1.55 13.13 7.21
N MET A 259 0.93 11.96 7.39
CA MET A 259 0.57 11.05 6.29
C MET A 259 -0.40 11.71 5.30
N SER A 260 -1.44 12.36 5.80
CA SER A 260 -2.44 13.04 4.97
C SER A 260 -1.81 14.16 4.16
N GLU A 261 -1.05 15.06 4.80
CA GLU A 261 -0.42 16.19 4.13
C GLU A 261 0.62 15.73 3.10
N SER A 262 1.44 14.71 3.42
CA SER A 262 2.42 14.17 2.49
C SER A 262 1.76 13.56 1.25
N LEU A 263 0.68 12.80 1.41
CA LEU A 263 -0.07 12.21 0.29
C LEU A 263 -0.73 13.29 -0.58
N LYS A 264 -1.31 14.31 0.03
CA LYS A 264 -1.90 15.46 -0.66
C LYS A 264 -0.86 16.20 -1.50
N ILE A 265 0.31 16.51 -0.93
CA ILE A 265 1.41 17.14 -1.66
C ILE A 265 1.87 16.26 -2.82
N ALA A 266 2.14 14.98 -2.57
CA ALA A 266 2.63 14.04 -3.57
C ALA A 266 1.68 13.95 -4.77
N GLN A 267 0.39 13.76 -4.51
CA GLN A 267 -0.62 13.66 -5.58
C GLN A 267 -0.88 15.02 -6.26
N GLY A 268 -0.73 16.13 -5.55
CA GLY A 268 -0.86 17.48 -6.11
C GLY A 268 0.22 17.81 -7.16
N ILE A 269 1.47 17.35 -6.94
CA ILE A 269 2.60 17.61 -7.87
C ILE A 269 2.88 16.44 -8.81
N LYS A 270 2.16 15.33 -8.69
CA LYS A 270 2.40 14.06 -9.38
C LYS A 270 2.76 14.20 -10.86
N ASN A 271 1.92 14.89 -11.63
CA ASN A 271 2.11 14.99 -13.07
C ASN A 271 3.38 15.75 -13.45
N LYS A 272 3.69 16.83 -12.73
CA LYS A 272 4.90 17.63 -12.93
C LYS A 272 6.16 16.83 -12.59
N GLU A 273 6.18 16.20 -11.43
CA GLU A 273 7.33 15.42 -10.96
C GLU A 273 7.54 14.14 -11.77
N SER A 274 6.48 13.43 -12.13
CA SER A 274 6.59 12.26 -13.00
C SER A 274 7.25 12.62 -14.33
N LYS A 275 6.82 13.72 -14.97
CA LYS A 275 7.43 14.17 -16.23
C LYS A 275 8.91 14.53 -16.07
N ARG A 276 9.26 15.28 -15.02
CA ARG A 276 10.64 15.70 -14.72
C ARG A 276 11.56 14.52 -14.46
N LEU A 277 11.11 13.60 -13.58
CA LEU A 277 11.91 12.43 -13.18
C LEU A 277 12.04 11.42 -14.32
N THR A 278 11.00 11.21 -15.11
CA THR A 278 11.07 10.34 -16.30
C THR A 278 12.17 10.83 -17.25
N ALA A 279 12.23 12.12 -17.53
CA ALA A 279 13.27 12.67 -18.40
C ALA A 279 14.68 12.45 -17.84
N LEU A 280 14.87 12.66 -16.53
CA LEU A 280 16.17 12.44 -15.86
C LEU A 280 16.53 10.94 -15.84
N ARG A 281 15.59 10.06 -15.49
CA ARG A 281 15.76 8.61 -15.49
C ARG A 281 16.15 8.10 -16.86
N ASP A 282 15.43 8.49 -17.90
CA ASP A 282 15.68 8.02 -19.25
C ASP A 282 17.04 8.49 -19.77
N TYR A 283 17.43 9.73 -19.45
CA TYR A 283 18.77 10.23 -19.74
C TYR A 283 19.84 9.40 -19.00
N PHE A 284 19.66 9.13 -17.72
CA PHE A 284 20.59 8.34 -16.91
C PHE A 284 20.71 6.91 -17.42
N ILE A 285 19.59 6.23 -17.71
CA ILE A 285 19.57 4.89 -18.29
C ILE A 285 20.32 4.88 -19.63
N LYS A 286 20.05 5.87 -20.52
CA LYS A 286 20.74 5.98 -21.78
C LYS A 286 22.27 6.06 -21.60
N LYS A 287 22.73 6.87 -20.63
CA LYS A 287 24.17 7.01 -20.35
C LYS A 287 24.78 5.76 -19.75
N LEU A 288 24.07 5.04 -18.89
CA LEU A 288 24.55 3.78 -18.34
C LEU A 288 24.68 2.68 -19.41
N LEU A 289 23.73 2.61 -20.35
CA LEU A 289 23.75 1.63 -21.44
C LEU A 289 24.83 1.91 -22.50
N GLU A 290 25.55 3.06 -22.45
CA GLU A 290 26.77 3.31 -23.22
C GLU A 290 28.01 2.58 -22.64
N ILE A 291 27.89 2.01 -21.44
CA ILE A 291 28.97 1.27 -20.75
C ILE A 291 28.81 -0.22 -21.08
N ASP A 292 29.88 -0.85 -21.55
CA ASP A 292 29.90 -2.29 -21.84
C ASP A 292 29.50 -3.10 -20.61
N SER A 293 28.74 -4.17 -20.81
CA SER A 293 28.27 -5.10 -19.78
C SER A 293 27.22 -4.55 -18.80
N VAL A 294 26.65 -3.35 -19.06
CA VAL A 294 25.52 -2.83 -18.29
C VAL A 294 24.21 -3.18 -18.96
N GLU A 295 23.31 -3.80 -18.22
CA GLU A 295 21.96 -4.16 -18.67
C GLU A 295 20.90 -3.48 -17.81
N LEU A 296 19.75 -3.16 -18.41
CA LEU A 296 18.59 -2.62 -17.72
C LEU A 296 17.73 -3.76 -17.17
N ASN A 297 17.56 -3.82 -15.86
CA ASN A 297 16.57 -4.68 -15.22
C ASN A 297 15.19 -4.04 -15.20
N GLY A 298 14.16 -4.87 -15.40
CA GLY A 298 12.77 -4.43 -15.44
C GLY A 298 12.30 -3.94 -16.81
N ASP A 299 11.05 -3.49 -16.91
CA ASP A 299 10.47 -3.01 -18.15
C ASP A 299 11.03 -1.63 -18.53
N LYS A 300 11.28 -1.42 -19.81
CA LYS A 300 11.81 -0.15 -20.33
C LYS A 300 10.80 0.98 -20.27
N TYR A 301 9.52 0.69 -20.45
CA TYR A 301 8.44 1.66 -20.62
C TYR A 301 7.46 1.66 -19.44
N LEU A 302 7.03 0.48 -19.01
CA LEU A 302 6.11 0.31 -17.90
C LEU A 302 6.87 0.33 -16.55
N ARG A 303 7.43 1.49 -16.22
CA ARG A 303 8.20 1.68 -14.99
C ARG A 303 7.96 3.05 -14.36
N LEU A 304 8.20 3.13 -13.06
CA LEU A 304 8.16 4.39 -12.31
C LEU A 304 9.17 5.41 -12.86
N PRO A 305 8.86 6.69 -12.70
CA PRO A 305 9.79 7.76 -13.07
C PRO A 305 11.15 7.67 -12.40
#